data_464eed343b936f53160ee47ffc235baf
#
_entry.id   464eed343b936f53160ee47ffc235baf
#
_cell.length_a   1.000
_cell.length_b   1.000
_cell.length_c   1.000
_cell.angle_alpha   90.00
_cell.angle_beta   90.00
_cell.angle_gamma   90.00
#
_symmetry.space_group_name_H-M   'P 1'
#
loop_
_entity.id
_entity.type
_entity.pdbx_description
1 polymer ?
#
loop_
_entity_poly.entity_id
_entity_poly.type
_entity_poly.pdbx_seq_one_letter_code
_entity_poly.pdbx_strand_id
1 'polypeptide(L)'
;MNIEWGWDNARAIIGLFVIYGIAWALSENRKRFPWKIAIGSTIMMYVVILLLFWLPVLFTQFNIPGGNVLRDGLNGMNNWIDVLIAATREGTKFVFGPFIGDQSNWEKLVGSQGPIFIFQLLPLIIVIGSLSAILWHWGILKVITRAFAAVFKRTMGISGPASLSVAANIFMGQTEAPLLIKPYLRTMTRSELLIVMATGFATIAGSVLVVYVTLLRPLLPNVLIHLLTVSIIASPAAVALSLVMIPETGKSEEESTESEFKYHSTMDAFATGATDGIAIIWNIATMLIAALALVYIANAILGAVPFDFGGGKRLSLDMILGWLFAPLMYVAGVPWDEAVKAGSFVGQKTVFTEFVAFINLGNLPAGEMTERTRTLVTYAICGFANFGSMGILIGGLSIMCPERRPDFLALSWKTLYAGTLATIMAAAVVGSLPYSLFKSDDALAPVVQEATPAAAAPAVVEPAPVAPAPEAIAPAAPITTPAPAPETAPVTPTPQTP
;
A
#
# COMPACT_ATOMS: atom_id res chain seq x y z
N MET A 1 11.25 -3.93 31.81
CA MET A 1 11.13 -4.37 30.41
C MET A 1 12.02 -5.57 30.22
N ASN A 2 11.47 -6.78 30.12
CA ASN A 2 12.28 -7.96 29.76
C ASN A 2 12.59 -7.85 28.25
N ILE A 3 13.82 -7.55 27.92
CA ILE A 3 14.28 -7.48 26.52
C ILE A 3 14.61 -8.92 26.10
N GLU A 4 13.63 -9.61 25.53
CA GLU A 4 13.82 -10.92 24.94
C GLU A 4 14.36 -10.76 23.52
N TRP A 5 15.67 -10.90 23.38
CA TRP A 5 16.34 -10.91 22.09
C TRP A 5 16.70 -12.37 21.74
N GLY A 6 16.10 -12.89 20.68
CA GLY A 6 16.22 -14.29 20.27
C GLY A 6 16.92 -14.48 18.94
N TRP A 7 17.00 -15.74 18.50
CA TRP A 7 17.59 -16.12 17.20
C TRP A 7 16.93 -15.43 16.02
N ASP A 8 15.60 -15.21 16.06
CA ASP A 8 14.85 -14.55 15.00
C ASP A 8 15.28 -13.09 14.80
N ASN A 9 15.71 -12.43 15.87
CA ASN A 9 16.24 -11.06 15.79
C ASN A 9 17.63 -11.05 15.15
N ALA A 10 18.50 -11.99 15.54
CA ALA A 10 19.83 -12.13 14.93
C ALA A 10 19.74 -12.45 13.44
N ARG A 11 18.83 -13.35 13.07
CA ARG A 11 18.54 -13.71 11.68
C ARG A 11 18.08 -12.51 10.87
N ALA A 12 17.24 -11.65 11.42
CA ALA A 12 16.77 -10.44 10.75
C ALA A 12 17.91 -9.45 10.44
N ILE A 13 18.94 -9.38 11.28
CA ILE A 13 20.17 -8.63 10.96
C ILE A 13 20.87 -9.25 9.74
N ILE A 14 21.00 -10.58 9.70
CA ILE A 14 21.57 -11.28 8.54
C ILE A 14 20.73 -10.99 7.29
N GLY A 15 19.40 -10.91 7.45
CA GLY A 15 18.44 -10.56 6.38
C GLY A 15 18.76 -9.23 5.72
N LEU A 16 19.22 -8.22 6.46
CA LEU A 16 19.62 -6.93 5.86
C LEU A 16 20.78 -7.13 4.87
N PHE A 17 21.76 -7.96 5.21
CA PHE A 17 22.89 -8.26 4.30
C PHE A 17 22.42 -9.07 3.09
N VAL A 18 21.48 -10.01 3.27
CA VAL A 18 20.90 -10.78 2.16
C VAL A 18 20.15 -9.86 1.21
N ILE A 19 19.34 -8.93 1.72
CA ILE A 19 18.60 -7.96 0.90
C ILE A 19 19.55 -7.06 0.10
N TYR A 20 20.60 -6.53 0.72
CA TYR A 20 21.63 -5.79 0.01
C TYR A 20 22.37 -6.66 -1.02
N GLY A 21 22.63 -7.95 -0.69
CA GLY A 21 23.23 -8.93 -1.60
C GLY A 21 22.37 -9.17 -2.85
N ILE A 22 21.06 -9.27 -2.69
CA ILE A 22 20.12 -9.38 -3.82
C ILE A 22 20.14 -8.10 -4.68
N ALA A 23 20.07 -6.93 -4.07
CA ALA A 23 20.16 -5.67 -4.79
C ALA A 23 21.50 -5.53 -5.54
N TRP A 24 22.60 -5.96 -4.93
CA TRP A 24 23.93 -5.99 -5.56
C TRP A 24 24.00 -7.00 -6.72
N ALA A 25 23.37 -8.15 -6.60
CA ALA A 25 23.28 -9.12 -7.69
C ALA A 25 22.54 -8.55 -8.92
N LEU A 26 21.55 -7.67 -8.70
CA LEU A 26 20.79 -6.96 -9.73
C LEU A 26 21.47 -5.66 -10.19
N SER A 27 22.65 -5.34 -9.68
CA SER A 27 23.37 -4.09 -9.96
C SER A 27 23.91 -4.05 -11.39
N GLU A 28 23.79 -2.87 -12.02
CA GLU A 28 24.43 -2.58 -13.33
C GLU A 28 25.95 -2.44 -13.19
N ASN A 29 26.44 -2.08 -12.00
CA ASN A 29 27.87 -1.97 -11.75
C ASN A 29 28.25 -2.54 -10.37
N ARG A 30 28.48 -3.84 -10.34
CA ARG A 30 28.81 -4.60 -9.10
C ARG A 30 30.12 -4.17 -8.44
N LYS A 31 31.01 -3.47 -9.16
CA LYS A 31 32.30 -3.01 -8.61
C LYS A 31 32.15 -1.75 -7.73
N ARG A 32 31.04 -1.00 -7.88
CA ARG A 32 30.79 0.22 -7.14
C ARG A 32 29.64 0.04 -6.15
N PHE A 33 29.95 -0.56 -4.98
CA PHE A 33 28.96 -0.66 -3.91
C PHE A 33 28.99 0.62 -3.04
N PRO A 34 27.85 1.31 -2.84
CA PRO A 34 27.79 2.58 -2.12
C PRO A 34 27.73 2.38 -0.60
N TRP A 35 28.82 1.87 0.02
CA TRP A 35 28.88 1.50 1.44
C TRP A 35 28.41 2.60 2.38
N LYS A 36 28.80 3.85 2.14
CA LYS A 36 28.40 4.98 2.98
C LYS A 36 26.89 5.17 3.03
N ILE A 37 26.23 5.04 1.88
CA ILE A 37 24.78 5.21 1.77
C ILE A 37 24.05 4.00 2.34
N ALA A 38 24.52 2.79 2.08
CA ALA A 38 23.92 1.57 2.62
C ALA A 38 23.97 1.56 4.16
N ILE A 39 25.12 1.87 4.75
CA ILE A 39 25.26 1.95 6.21
C ILE A 39 24.46 3.13 6.78
N GLY A 40 24.58 4.32 6.17
CA GLY A 40 23.87 5.52 6.62
C GLY A 40 22.34 5.35 6.56
N SER A 41 21.83 4.75 5.50
CA SER A 41 20.40 4.41 5.37
C SER A 41 19.95 3.44 6.48
N THR A 42 20.70 2.37 6.70
CA THR A 42 20.37 1.37 7.73
C THR A 42 20.39 2.02 9.12
N ILE A 43 21.40 2.82 9.44
CA ILE A 43 21.46 3.57 10.71
C ILE A 43 20.25 4.50 10.84
N MET A 44 19.90 5.22 9.78
CA MET A 44 18.76 6.13 9.78
C MET A 44 17.45 5.39 10.07
N MET A 45 17.25 4.20 9.48
CA MET A 45 16.07 3.37 9.76
C MET A 45 15.99 3.01 11.25
N TYR A 46 17.09 2.55 11.86
CA TYR A 46 17.14 2.25 13.30
C TYR A 46 16.88 3.48 14.16
N VAL A 47 17.50 4.62 13.83
CA VAL A 47 17.31 5.88 14.56
C VAL A 47 15.83 6.30 14.56
N VAL A 48 15.15 6.23 13.40
CA VAL A 48 13.73 6.58 13.30
C VAL A 48 12.88 5.64 14.17
N ILE A 49 13.10 4.34 14.12
CA ILE A 49 12.34 3.37 14.94
C ILE A 49 12.58 3.62 16.43
N LEU A 50 13.84 3.79 16.84
CA LEU A 50 14.18 4.05 18.24
C LEU A 50 13.58 5.38 18.73
N LEU A 51 13.55 6.39 17.88
CA LEU A 51 12.94 7.68 18.21
C LEU A 51 11.41 7.55 18.37
N LEU A 52 10.75 6.79 17.51
CA LEU A 52 9.28 6.70 17.54
C LEU A 52 8.75 5.72 18.60
N PHE A 53 9.46 4.61 18.85
CA PHE A 53 8.97 3.56 19.76
C PHE A 53 9.70 3.56 21.10
N TRP A 54 11.01 3.77 21.14
CA TRP A 54 11.79 3.64 22.36
C TRP A 54 11.89 4.93 23.18
N LEU A 55 12.01 6.05 22.49
CA LEU A 55 12.15 7.36 23.16
C LEU A 55 10.94 7.70 24.06
N PRO A 56 9.67 7.50 23.65
CA PRO A 56 8.53 7.70 24.54
C PRO A 56 8.56 6.84 25.78
N VAL A 57 8.99 5.56 25.63
CA VAL A 57 9.12 4.62 26.76
C VAL A 57 10.19 5.07 27.74
N LEU A 58 11.36 5.49 27.24
CA LEU A 58 12.43 6.02 28.09
C LEU A 58 11.99 7.25 28.88
N PHE A 59 11.34 8.20 28.22
CA PHE A 59 10.87 9.40 28.88
C PHE A 59 9.86 9.09 29.99
N THR A 60 8.98 8.13 29.76
CA THR A 60 8.01 7.68 30.78
C THR A 60 8.73 6.97 31.92
N GLN A 61 9.71 6.11 31.63
CA GLN A 61 10.43 5.32 32.64
C GLN A 61 11.31 6.21 33.55
N PHE A 62 11.93 7.24 32.99
CA PHE A 62 12.79 8.18 33.74
C PHE A 62 12.06 9.43 34.25
N ASN A 63 10.73 9.47 34.09
CA ASN A 63 9.89 10.60 34.55
C ASN A 63 10.38 11.97 34.05
N ILE A 64 10.89 12.02 32.82
CA ILE A 64 11.43 13.23 32.20
C ILE A 64 10.26 14.17 31.83
N PRO A 65 10.27 15.44 32.25
CA PRO A 65 9.25 16.41 31.86
C PRO A 65 9.19 16.54 30.32
N GLY A 66 8.01 16.41 29.75
CA GLY A 66 7.82 16.46 28.27
C GLY A 66 7.80 15.08 27.56
N GLY A 67 8.08 13.98 28.25
CA GLY A 67 7.99 12.62 27.67
C GLY A 67 6.60 12.26 27.15
N ASN A 68 5.59 12.88 27.74
CA ASN A 68 4.21 12.70 27.30
C ASN A 68 3.90 13.43 25.97
N VAL A 69 4.66 14.45 25.58
CA VAL A 69 4.35 15.27 24.40
C VAL A 69 4.32 14.43 23.11
N LEU A 70 5.30 13.56 22.89
CA LEU A 70 5.33 12.70 21.72
C LEU A 70 4.18 11.66 21.76
N ARG A 71 3.94 11.09 22.93
CA ARG A 71 2.85 10.15 23.18
C ARG A 71 1.49 10.83 23.02
N ASP A 72 1.30 12.01 23.61
CA ASP A 72 0.07 12.79 23.50
C ASP A 72 -0.16 13.25 22.05
N GLY A 73 0.91 13.59 21.33
CA GLY A 73 0.87 13.87 19.89
C GLY A 73 0.39 12.67 19.07
N LEU A 74 0.91 11.48 19.34
CA LEU A 74 0.51 10.25 18.64
C LEU A 74 -0.93 9.84 19.00
N ASN A 75 -1.33 9.98 20.26
CA ASN A 75 -2.72 9.78 20.68
C ASN A 75 -3.65 10.83 20.06
N GLY A 76 -3.21 12.07 19.98
CA GLY A 76 -3.92 13.13 19.27
C GLY A 76 -4.14 12.79 17.80
N MET A 77 -3.15 12.23 17.11
CA MET A 77 -3.29 11.79 15.73
C MET A 77 -4.32 10.64 15.59
N ASN A 78 -4.35 9.67 16.49
CA ASN A 78 -5.38 8.64 16.49
C ASN A 78 -6.79 9.22 16.66
N ASN A 79 -6.97 10.18 17.58
CA ASN A 79 -8.24 10.87 17.79
C ASN A 79 -8.67 11.68 16.55
N TRP A 80 -7.72 12.33 15.86
CA TRP A 80 -7.99 13.02 14.60
C TRP A 80 -8.46 12.07 13.49
N ILE A 81 -7.91 10.86 13.41
CA ILE A 81 -8.38 9.84 12.47
C ILE A 81 -9.82 9.46 12.77
N ASP A 82 -10.19 9.29 14.04
CA ASP A 82 -11.56 8.97 14.43
C ASP A 82 -12.53 10.09 14.02
N VAL A 83 -12.11 11.35 14.21
CA VAL A 83 -12.89 12.52 13.74
C VAL A 83 -13.03 12.50 12.21
N LEU A 84 -11.96 12.20 11.47
CA LEU A 84 -12.01 12.11 10.00
C LEU A 84 -12.93 11.00 9.51
N ILE A 85 -12.86 9.83 10.14
CA ILE A 85 -13.75 8.70 9.83
C ILE A 85 -15.22 9.09 10.10
N ALA A 86 -15.50 9.69 11.26
CA ALA A 86 -16.85 10.12 11.62
C ALA A 86 -17.37 11.21 10.65
N ALA A 87 -16.56 12.23 10.36
CA ALA A 87 -16.93 13.29 9.44
C ALA A 87 -17.17 12.75 8.01
N THR A 88 -16.33 11.81 7.55
CA THR A 88 -16.54 11.17 6.25
C THR A 88 -17.84 10.38 6.23
N ARG A 89 -18.14 9.64 7.31
CA ARG A 89 -19.37 8.87 7.44
C ARG A 89 -20.61 9.76 7.36
N GLU A 90 -20.59 10.93 7.99
CA GLU A 90 -21.71 11.89 7.88
C GLU A 90 -21.87 12.44 6.44
N GLY A 91 -20.77 12.80 5.78
CA GLY A 91 -20.82 13.25 4.38
C GLY A 91 -21.31 12.16 3.43
N THR A 92 -20.82 10.94 3.57
CA THR A 92 -21.23 9.80 2.74
C THR A 92 -22.67 9.37 3.02
N LYS A 93 -23.13 9.47 4.27
CA LYS A 93 -24.52 9.22 4.65
C LYS A 93 -25.47 10.22 3.97
N PHE A 94 -25.07 11.48 3.86
CA PHE A 94 -25.85 12.49 3.14
C PHE A 94 -25.96 12.17 1.64
N VAL A 95 -24.84 11.76 1.00
CA VAL A 95 -24.78 11.51 -0.46
C VAL A 95 -25.42 10.18 -0.83
N PHE A 96 -25.13 9.12 -0.09
CA PHE A 96 -25.52 7.75 -0.45
C PHE A 96 -26.68 7.19 0.41
N GLY A 97 -27.12 7.92 1.43
CA GLY A 97 -28.30 7.60 2.24
C GLY A 97 -28.31 6.17 2.79
N PRO A 98 -29.28 5.35 2.39
CA PRO A 98 -29.48 4.00 2.92
C PRO A 98 -28.33 3.04 2.70
N PHE A 99 -27.47 3.30 1.70
CA PHE A 99 -26.28 2.44 1.42
C PHE A 99 -25.21 2.50 2.52
N ILE A 100 -25.33 3.47 3.47
CA ILE A 100 -24.37 3.67 4.57
C ILE A 100 -25.06 3.55 5.95
N GLY A 101 -26.38 3.32 5.96
CA GLY A 101 -27.16 3.18 7.18
C GLY A 101 -26.67 2.05 8.09
N ASP A 102 -27.21 2.01 9.31
CA ASP A 102 -26.87 0.95 10.27
C ASP A 102 -26.96 -0.42 9.61
N GLN A 103 -25.97 -1.26 9.93
CA GLN A 103 -25.81 -2.62 9.42
C GLN A 103 -27.15 -3.42 9.45
N SER A 104 -27.97 -3.18 10.47
CA SER A 104 -29.29 -3.77 10.62
C SER A 104 -30.29 -3.41 9.50
N ASN A 105 -30.19 -2.25 8.90
CA ASN A 105 -31.08 -1.84 7.81
C ASN A 105 -30.60 -2.35 6.46
N TRP A 106 -29.27 -2.43 6.30
CA TRP A 106 -28.66 -3.00 5.09
C TRP A 106 -28.85 -4.52 5.03
N GLU A 107 -28.68 -5.23 6.15
CA GLU A 107 -28.97 -6.67 6.27
C GLU A 107 -30.43 -7.02 5.88
N LYS A 108 -31.38 -6.12 6.17
CA LYS A 108 -32.78 -6.29 5.78
C LYS A 108 -33.02 -6.02 4.28
N LEU A 109 -32.24 -5.14 3.66
CA LEU A 109 -32.40 -4.76 2.24
C LEU A 109 -31.69 -5.70 1.27
N VAL A 110 -30.53 -6.23 1.61
CA VAL A 110 -29.66 -6.97 0.69
C VAL A 110 -29.35 -8.40 1.15
N GLY A 111 -29.84 -8.77 2.34
CA GLY A 111 -29.50 -10.08 2.96
C GLY A 111 -28.03 -10.11 3.37
N SER A 112 -27.76 -10.35 4.64
CA SER A 112 -26.47 -10.29 5.31
C SER A 112 -25.24 -10.51 4.42
N GLN A 113 -24.45 -9.52 4.16
CA GLN A 113 -23.04 -9.68 3.75
C GLN A 113 -22.31 -8.32 3.84
N GLY A 114 -21.77 -7.98 4.97
CA GLY A 114 -20.68 -7.01 5.12
C GLY A 114 -20.85 -5.57 4.56
N PRO A 115 -19.97 -4.66 4.93
CA PRO A 115 -20.00 -3.28 4.44
C PRO A 115 -19.72 -3.23 2.94
N ILE A 116 -20.48 -2.40 2.22
CA ILE A 116 -20.14 -2.10 0.82
C ILE A 116 -18.90 -1.22 0.83
N PHE A 117 -17.79 -1.84 0.51
CA PHE A 117 -16.46 -1.30 0.58
C PHE A 117 -16.32 0.07 -0.13
N ILE A 118 -16.90 0.18 -1.33
CA ILE A 118 -16.84 1.40 -2.14
C ILE A 118 -17.57 2.59 -1.51
N PHE A 119 -18.61 2.35 -0.71
CA PHE A 119 -19.41 3.42 -0.11
C PHE A 119 -19.04 3.70 1.35
N GLN A 120 -18.43 2.75 2.05
CA GLN A 120 -18.16 2.89 3.48
C GLN A 120 -16.71 3.21 3.81
N LEU A 121 -15.76 2.66 3.08
CA LEU A 121 -14.33 2.85 3.36
C LEU A 121 -13.64 3.77 2.36
N LEU A 122 -13.89 3.59 1.06
CA LEU A 122 -13.18 4.36 0.04
C LEU A 122 -13.47 5.87 0.03
N PRO A 123 -14.66 6.38 0.40
CA PRO A 123 -14.88 7.83 0.46
C PRO A 123 -13.96 8.61 1.40
N LEU A 124 -13.37 7.92 2.38
CA LEU A 124 -12.36 8.50 3.26
C LEU A 124 -11.16 9.05 2.46
N ILE A 125 -10.84 8.44 1.32
CA ILE A 125 -9.76 8.90 0.42
C ILE A 125 -10.06 10.29 -0.15
N ILE A 126 -11.32 10.59 -0.46
CA ILE A 126 -11.74 11.92 -0.97
C ILE A 126 -11.46 13.00 0.09
N VAL A 127 -11.89 12.75 1.32
CA VAL A 127 -11.74 13.71 2.43
C VAL A 127 -10.26 13.94 2.73
N ILE A 128 -9.47 12.88 2.81
CA ILE A 128 -8.03 12.99 3.11
C ILE A 128 -7.27 13.59 1.94
N GLY A 129 -7.62 13.26 0.69
CA GLY A 129 -7.05 13.88 -0.50
C GLY A 129 -7.27 15.39 -0.50
N SER A 130 -8.51 15.82 -0.25
CA SER A 130 -8.85 17.25 -0.12
C SER A 130 -8.08 17.93 1.01
N LEU A 131 -8.02 17.30 2.19
CA LEU A 131 -7.29 17.83 3.35
C LEU A 131 -5.79 17.95 3.07
N SER A 132 -5.19 16.93 2.47
CA SER A 132 -3.77 16.93 2.10
C SER A 132 -3.44 18.05 1.12
N ALA A 133 -4.30 18.28 0.12
CA ALA A 133 -4.14 19.36 -0.84
C ALA A 133 -4.25 20.75 -0.17
N ILE A 134 -5.20 20.93 0.74
CA ILE A 134 -5.34 22.17 1.53
C ILE A 134 -4.09 22.40 2.40
N LEU A 135 -3.63 21.37 3.13
CA LEU A 135 -2.44 21.47 3.97
C LEU A 135 -1.18 21.78 3.14
N TRP A 136 -1.12 21.27 1.91
CA TRP A 136 -0.08 21.62 0.96
C TRP A 136 -0.19 23.09 0.53
N HIS A 137 -1.39 23.56 0.18
CA HIS A 137 -1.64 24.95 -0.21
C HIS A 137 -1.27 25.94 0.92
N TRP A 138 -1.64 25.64 2.15
CA TRP A 138 -1.28 26.46 3.31
C TRP A 138 0.20 26.39 3.69
N GLY A 139 0.99 25.53 3.04
CA GLY A 139 2.43 25.41 3.24
C GLY A 139 2.83 24.48 4.39
N ILE A 140 1.90 23.93 5.17
CA ILE A 140 2.19 23.04 6.30
C ILE A 140 2.95 21.81 5.83
N LEU A 141 2.41 21.07 4.86
CA LEU A 141 3.08 19.90 4.29
C LEU A 141 4.37 20.28 3.55
N LYS A 142 4.43 21.46 2.93
CA LYS A 142 5.66 21.96 2.29
C LYS A 142 6.82 22.10 3.28
N VAL A 143 6.56 22.67 4.46
CA VAL A 143 7.58 22.85 5.51
C VAL A 143 8.07 21.49 6.01
N ILE A 144 7.14 20.57 6.29
CA ILE A 144 7.47 19.22 6.76
C ILE A 144 8.29 18.47 5.70
N THR A 145 7.83 18.47 4.44
CA THR A 145 8.53 17.82 3.33
C THR A 145 9.92 18.39 3.12
N ARG A 146 10.09 19.71 3.18
CA ARG A 146 11.42 20.36 3.08
C ARG A 146 12.35 19.96 4.23
N ALA A 147 11.83 19.83 5.45
CA ALA A 147 12.63 19.37 6.58
C ALA A 147 13.15 17.93 6.35
N PHE A 148 12.29 17.01 5.92
CA PHE A 148 12.71 15.65 5.56
C PHE A 148 13.68 15.64 4.38
N ALA A 149 13.43 16.44 3.34
CA ALA A 149 14.32 16.55 2.18
C ALA A 149 15.73 17.04 2.59
N ALA A 150 15.82 18.01 3.49
CA ALA A 150 17.09 18.48 4.02
C ALA A 150 17.85 17.38 4.79
N VAL A 151 17.13 16.54 5.56
CA VAL A 151 17.72 15.38 6.24
C VAL A 151 18.24 14.37 5.22
N PHE A 152 17.44 13.98 4.21
CA PHE A 152 17.87 13.04 3.18
C PHE A 152 19.04 13.56 2.35
N LYS A 153 19.00 14.82 1.93
CA LYS A 153 20.11 15.46 1.21
C LYS A 153 21.41 15.41 2.03
N ARG A 154 21.34 15.74 3.32
CA ARG A 154 22.52 15.80 4.18
C ARG A 154 23.06 14.41 4.56
N THR A 155 22.20 13.45 4.82
CA THR A 155 22.59 12.11 5.29
C THR A 155 22.95 11.15 4.17
N MET A 156 22.25 11.25 3.04
CA MET A 156 22.39 10.31 1.92
C MET A 156 23.13 10.91 0.72
N GLY A 157 23.35 12.24 0.70
CA GLY A 157 24.10 12.90 -0.38
C GLY A 157 23.42 12.84 -1.74
N ILE A 158 22.10 12.69 -1.79
CA ILE A 158 21.30 12.73 -3.03
C ILE A 158 20.97 14.16 -3.42
N SER A 159 20.66 14.40 -4.70
CA SER A 159 20.35 15.74 -5.22
C SER A 159 19.13 16.37 -4.51
N GLY A 160 19.01 17.69 -4.64
CA GLY A 160 17.87 18.43 -4.10
C GLY A 160 16.52 17.93 -4.61
N PRO A 161 16.31 17.83 -5.95
CA PRO A 161 15.07 17.32 -6.50
C PRO A 161 14.76 15.88 -6.07
N ALA A 162 15.74 14.98 -6.10
CA ALA A 162 15.55 13.61 -5.62
C ALA A 162 15.16 13.58 -4.13
N SER A 163 15.84 14.36 -3.27
CA SER A 163 15.52 14.48 -1.84
C SER A 163 14.10 14.99 -1.61
N LEU A 164 13.65 15.95 -2.40
CA LEU A 164 12.31 16.51 -2.30
C LEU A 164 11.24 15.46 -2.65
N SER A 165 11.44 14.72 -3.75
CA SER A 165 10.52 13.66 -4.15
C SER A 165 10.48 12.52 -3.12
N VAL A 166 11.64 12.08 -2.62
CA VAL A 166 11.74 11.06 -1.56
C VAL A 166 10.98 11.49 -0.30
N ALA A 167 11.16 12.73 0.14
CA ALA A 167 10.48 13.26 1.31
C ALA A 167 8.97 13.41 1.09
N ALA A 168 8.56 13.84 -0.09
CA ALA A 168 7.16 13.99 -0.45
C ALA A 168 6.42 12.65 -0.47
N ASN A 169 7.06 11.58 -0.94
CA ASN A 169 6.47 10.24 -0.98
C ASN A 169 6.09 9.68 0.39
N ILE A 170 6.57 10.24 1.50
CA ILE A 170 6.13 9.84 2.85
C ILE A 170 4.67 10.21 3.08
N PHE A 171 4.19 11.30 2.44
CA PHE A 171 2.85 11.85 2.66
C PHE A 171 1.98 11.82 1.41
N MET A 172 2.60 11.82 0.22
CA MET A 172 1.95 11.91 -1.08
C MET A 172 2.08 10.59 -1.84
N GLY A 173 1.25 10.40 -2.85
CA GLY A 173 1.28 9.20 -3.69
C GLY A 173 2.46 9.19 -4.68
N GLN A 174 2.68 8.01 -5.25
CA GLN A 174 3.79 7.74 -6.20
C GLN A 174 3.77 8.62 -7.47
N THR A 175 2.62 9.19 -7.84
CA THR A 175 2.47 10.09 -9.00
C THR A 175 2.49 11.56 -8.59
N GLU A 176 2.05 11.88 -7.38
CA GLU A 176 1.98 13.23 -6.85
C GLU A 176 3.35 13.77 -6.46
N ALA A 177 4.16 12.94 -5.77
CA ALA A 177 5.49 13.37 -5.34
C ALA A 177 6.44 13.71 -6.52
N PRO A 178 6.51 12.94 -7.62
CA PRO A 178 7.25 13.33 -8.80
C PRO A 178 6.75 14.62 -9.49
N LEU A 179 5.47 14.97 -9.33
CA LEU A 179 4.93 16.22 -9.87
C LEU A 179 5.63 17.45 -9.28
N LEU A 180 6.07 17.37 -8.04
CA LEU A 180 6.79 18.47 -7.38
C LEU A 180 8.15 18.76 -8.01
N ILE A 181 8.72 17.76 -8.67
CA ILE A 181 10.04 17.83 -9.32
C ILE A 181 9.93 17.72 -10.83
N LYS A 182 8.74 17.92 -11.40
CA LYS A 182 8.49 17.80 -12.84
C LYS A 182 9.51 18.54 -13.72
N PRO A 183 9.93 19.80 -13.42
CA PRO A 183 10.91 20.52 -14.23
C PRO A 183 12.26 19.81 -14.31
N TYR A 184 12.63 19.05 -13.26
CA TYR A 184 13.93 18.40 -13.14
C TYR A 184 13.98 16.99 -13.75
N LEU A 185 12.81 16.34 -14.00
CA LEU A 185 12.76 14.96 -14.51
C LEU A 185 13.56 14.77 -15.79
N ARG A 186 13.67 15.83 -16.61
CA ARG A 186 14.39 15.79 -17.89
C ARG A 186 15.91 15.65 -17.69
N THR A 187 16.47 16.32 -16.69
CA THR A 187 17.92 16.39 -16.43
C THR A 187 18.41 15.39 -15.38
N MET A 188 17.50 14.72 -14.69
CA MET A 188 17.85 13.72 -13.67
C MET A 188 18.65 12.55 -14.26
N THR A 189 19.63 12.10 -13.49
CA THR A 189 20.41 10.90 -13.84
C THR A 189 19.54 9.65 -13.79
N ARG A 190 20.01 8.55 -14.38
CA ARG A 190 19.31 7.28 -14.39
C ARG A 190 19.14 6.69 -12.97
N SER A 191 20.12 6.91 -12.10
CA SER A 191 20.05 6.50 -10.71
C SER A 191 19.04 7.34 -9.91
N GLU A 192 18.97 8.64 -10.14
CA GLU A 192 17.99 9.52 -9.51
C GLU A 192 16.56 9.19 -9.95
N LEU A 193 16.33 8.88 -11.23
CA LEU A 193 15.03 8.42 -11.70
C LEU A 193 14.62 7.12 -10.99
N LEU A 194 15.57 6.17 -10.83
CA LEU A 194 15.27 4.95 -10.08
C LEU A 194 14.94 5.25 -8.61
N ILE A 195 15.65 6.19 -7.96
CA ILE A 195 15.34 6.62 -6.59
C ILE A 195 13.90 7.14 -6.49
N VAL A 196 13.51 8.06 -7.38
CA VAL A 196 12.16 8.65 -7.40
C VAL A 196 11.09 7.58 -7.60
N MET A 197 11.28 6.70 -8.57
CA MET A 197 10.34 5.62 -8.88
C MET A 197 10.27 4.60 -7.75
N ALA A 198 11.42 4.13 -7.24
CA ALA A 198 11.47 3.11 -6.18
C ALA A 198 10.94 3.61 -4.84
N THR A 199 11.14 4.87 -4.51
CA THR A 199 10.60 5.46 -3.27
C THR A 199 9.08 5.53 -3.36
N GLY A 200 8.51 5.90 -4.51
CA GLY A 200 7.07 5.85 -4.74
C GLY A 200 6.47 4.46 -4.57
N PHE A 201 7.25 3.41 -4.85
CA PHE A 201 6.83 2.02 -4.66
C PHE A 201 7.02 1.51 -3.23
N ALA A 202 7.99 2.05 -2.51
CA ALA A 202 8.30 1.64 -1.14
C ALA A 202 7.39 2.25 -0.08
N THR A 203 6.64 3.30 -0.42
CA THR A 203 5.78 4.06 0.49
C THR A 203 4.31 3.92 0.10
N ILE A 204 3.42 4.39 0.98
CA ILE A 204 1.99 4.51 0.71
C ILE A 204 1.55 5.96 0.80
N ALA A 205 0.55 6.35 0.02
CA ALA A 205 -0.02 7.69 0.10
C ALA A 205 -0.76 7.89 1.44
N GLY A 206 -0.64 9.09 2.01
CA GLY A 206 -1.34 9.45 3.24
C GLY A 206 -2.86 9.30 3.14
N SER A 207 -3.43 9.53 1.96
CA SER A 207 -4.87 9.35 1.70
C SER A 207 -5.33 7.89 1.84
N VAL A 208 -4.50 6.92 1.49
CA VAL A 208 -4.81 5.49 1.59
C VAL A 208 -4.41 4.93 2.96
N LEU A 209 -3.41 5.53 3.62
CA LEU A 209 -2.91 5.10 4.94
C LEU A 209 -4.04 4.98 5.97
N VAL A 210 -4.95 5.96 6.03
CA VAL A 210 -6.04 5.95 7.01
C VAL A 210 -7.05 4.83 6.76
N VAL A 211 -7.25 4.44 5.50
CA VAL A 211 -8.06 3.26 5.16
C VAL A 211 -7.41 1.99 5.71
N TYR A 212 -6.08 1.85 5.59
CA TYR A 212 -5.36 0.70 6.16
C TYR A 212 -5.36 0.71 7.69
N VAL A 213 -5.30 1.89 8.32
CA VAL A 213 -5.50 2.01 9.78
C VAL A 213 -6.85 1.43 10.17
N THR A 214 -7.91 1.77 9.45
CA THR A 214 -9.27 1.28 9.75
C THR A 214 -9.37 -0.24 9.60
N LEU A 215 -8.74 -0.82 8.57
CA LEU A 215 -8.74 -2.26 8.32
C LEU A 215 -7.94 -3.07 9.36
N LEU A 216 -6.82 -2.54 9.81
CA LEU A 216 -5.89 -3.28 10.68
C LEU A 216 -6.04 -2.97 12.18
N ARG A 217 -6.79 -1.94 12.54
CA ARG A 217 -7.02 -1.54 13.96
C ARG A 217 -7.48 -2.69 14.86
N PRO A 218 -8.36 -3.62 14.41
CA PRO A 218 -8.75 -4.76 15.24
C PRO A 218 -7.62 -5.76 15.51
N LEU A 219 -6.56 -5.77 14.69
CA LEU A 219 -5.50 -6.77 14.73
C LEU A 219 -4.20 -6.26 15.36
N LEU A 220 -3.91 -4.98 15.18
CA LEU A 220 -2.67 -4.36 15.60
C LEU A 220 -2.96 -3.11 16.42
N PRO A 221 -2.66 -3.11 17.72
CA PRO A 221 -2.66 -1.89 18.52
C PRO A 221 -1.71 -0.85 17.88
N ASN A 222 -2.10 0.43 17.89
CA ASN A 222 -1.26 1.52 17.37
C ASN A 222 -0.83 1.39 15.91
N VAL A 223 -1.64 0.74 15.08
CA VAL A 223 -1.35 0.50 13.66
C VAL A 223 -0.94 1.77 12.89
N LEU A 224 -1.48 2.94 13.25
CA LEU A 224 -1.10 4.22 12.65
C LEU A 224 0.41 4.49 12.78
N ILE A 225 0.97 4.31 13.98
CA ILE A 225 2.40 4.53 14.23
C ILE A 225 3.23 3.56 13.38
N HIS A 226 2.80 2.30 13.28
CA HIS A 226 3.48 1.31 12.44
C HIS A 226 3.46 1.71 10.96
N LEU A 227 2.31 2.11 10.41
CA LEU A 227 2.19 2.50 9.01
C LEU A 227 2.94 3.79 8.68
N LEU A 228 2.94 4.78 9.57
CA LEU A 228 3.77 5.99 9.43
C LEU A 228 5.25 5.63 9.49
N THR A 229 5.64 4.82 10.45
CA THR A 229 7.04 4.40 10.61
C THR A 229 7.54 3.71 9.36
N VAL A 230 6.79 2.75 8.80
CA VAL A 230 7.24 2.06 7.58
C VAL A 230 7.39 3.01 6.40
N SER A 231 6.49 3.96 6.19
CA SER A 231 6.63 4.96 5.12
C SER A 231 7.89 5.80 5.28
N ILE A 232 8.25 6.18 6.53
CA ILE A 232 9.45 6.95 6.81
C ILE A 232 10.72 6.11 6.58
N ILE A 233 10.78 4.86 7.09
CA ILE A 233 11.99 4.03 7.01
C ILE A 233 12.16 3.33 5.66
N ALA A 234 11.09 3.06 4.93
CA ALA A 234 11.17 2.47 3.59
C ALA A 234 11.76 3.46 2.57
N SER A 235 11.60 4.78 2.80
CA SER A 235 12.20 5.80 1.94
C SER A 235 13.73 5.72 1.86
N PRO A 236 14.49 5.77 2.97
CA PRO A 236 15.94 5.61 2.93
C PRO A 236 16.36 4.21 2.46
N ALA A 237 15.59 3.17 2.76
CA ALA A 237 15.85 1.84 2.23
C ALA A 237 15.78 1.82 0.70
N ALA A 238 14.72 2.40 0.10
CA ALA A 238 14.55 2.48 -1.34
C ALA A 238 15.68 3.28 -2.01
N VAL A 239 16.12 4.40 -1.41
CA VAL A 239 17.26 5.17 -1.89
C VAL A 239 18.54 4.33 -1.91
N ALA A 240 18.84 3.65 -0.81
CA ALA A 240 20.04 2.84 -0.71
C ALA A 240 20.03 1.67 -1.72
N LEU A 241 18.91 0.95 -1.83
CA LEU A 241 18.76 -0.16 -2.76
C LEU A 241 18.83 0.31 -4.22
N SER A 242 18.24 1.47 -4.53
CA SER A 242 18.33 2.07 -5.87
C SER A 242 19.78 2.39 -6.25
N LEU A 243 20.56 2.98 -5.34
CA LEU A 243 21.96 3.29 -5.57
C LEU A 243 22.89 2.07 -5.57
N VAL A 244 22.50 0.98 -4.92
CA VAL A 244 23.18 -0.32 -5.06
C VAL A 244 22.90 -0.93 -6.43
N MET A 245 21.65 -0.86 -6.92
CA MET A 245 21.25 -1.40 -8.23
C MET A 245 21.79 -0.55 -9.39
N ILE A 246 21.73 0.76 -9.26
CA ILE A 246 22.28 1.71 -10.25
C ILE A 246 23.12 2.74 -9.50
N PRO A 247 24.44 2.49 -9.33
CA PRO A 247 25.34 3.44 -8.71
C PRO A 247 25.40 4.78 -9.45
N GLU A 248 25.41 5.88 -8.72
CA GLU A 248 25.49 7.22 -9.30
C GLU A 248 26.83 7.42 -10.03
N THR A 249 26.76 7.79 -11.28
CA THR A 249 27.92 8.03 -12.15
C THR A 249 27.94 9.43 -12.74
N GLY A 250 26.82 10.15 -12.65
CA GLY A 250 26.66 11.52 -13.14
C GLY A 250 26.78 12.55 -12.02
N LYS A 251 26.82 13.81 -12.41
CA LYS A 251 26.52 14.93 -11.52
C LYS A 251 25.19 15.50 -11.98
N SER A 252 24.21 15.49 -11.10
CA SER A 252 22.97 16.25 -11.31
C SER A 252 23.30 17.73 -11.26
N GLU A 253 22.72 18.52 -12.16
CA GLU A 253 22.76 19.97 -12.04
C GLU A 253 22.02 20.36 -10.76
N GLU A 254 22.76 20.95 -9.80
CA GLU A 254 22.19 21.42 -8.55
C GLU A 254 21.39 22.70 -8.79
N GLU A 255 20.17 22.58 -9.28
CA GLU A 255 19.22 23.69 -9.27
C GLU A 255 18.33 23.67 -8.04
N SER A 256 17.70 24.83 -7.78
CA SER A 256 16.96 25.11 -6.55
C SER A 256 15.88 24.07 -6.22
N THR A 257 15.72 23.77 -4.95
CA THR A 257 14.76 22.83 -4.38
C THR A 257 13.33 23.39 -4.33
N GLU A 258 12.99 24.40 -5.13
CA GLU A 258 11.65 25.00 -5.09
C GLU A 258 10.69 24.29 -6.03
N SER A 259 9.63 23.75 -5.45
CA SER A 259 8.51 23.21 -6.21
C SER A 259 7.70 24.35 -6.82
N GLU A 260 7.54 24.34 -8.14
CA GLU A 260 6.64 25.27 -8.85
C GLU A 260 5.16 24.89 -8.70
N PHE A 261 4.87 23.72 -8.11
CA PHE A 261 3.50 23.27 -7.92
C PHE A 261 2.76 24.11 -6.88
N LYS A 262 1.75 24.86 -7.34
CA LYS A 262 0.92 25.75 -6.51
C LYS A 262 -0.55 25.58 -6.87
N TYR A 263 -1.39 25.46 -5.87
CA TYR A 263 -2.84 25.66 -6.02
C TYR A 263 -3.12 27.15 -6.03
N HIS A 264 -4.10 27.58 -6.84
CA HIS A 264 -4.47 29.00 -6.98
C HIS A 264 -5.20 29.55 -5.74
N SER A 265 -5.96 28.68 -5.07
CA SER A 265 -6.71 29.04 -3.85
C SER A 265 -6.96 27.83 -2.97
N THR A 266 -7.43 28.04 -1.74
CA THR A 266 -7.86 26.95 -0.84
C THR A 266 -9.00 26.13 -1.46
N MET A 267 -9.92 26.78 -2.20
CA MET A 267 -11.01 26.09 -2.89
C MET A 267 -10.52 25.26 -4.07
N ASP A 268 -9.55 25.77 -4.82
CA ASP A 268 -8.89 25.02 -5.88
C ASP A 268 -8.19 23.77 -5.34
N ALA A 269 -7.45 23.91 -4.23
CA ALA A 269 -6.82 22.79 -3.53
C ALA A 269 -7.87 21.77 -3.06
N PHE A 270 -8.95 22.21 -2.45
CA PHE A 270 -10.05 21.36 -1.99
C PHE A 270 -10.66 20.56 -3.15
N ALA A 271 -11.06 21.25 -4.23
CA ALA A 271 -11.71 20.62 -5.38
C ALA A 271 -10.78 19.64 -6.10
N THR A 272 -9.52 20.03 -6.32
CA THR A 272 -8.51 19.16 -6.97
C THR A 272 -8.26 17.92 -6.12
N GLY A 273 -8.03 18.08 -4.80
CA GLY A 273 -7.79 16.93 -3.90
C GLY A 273 -8.99 15.99 -3.82
N ALA A 274 -10.22 16.51 -3.88
CA ALA A 274 -11.43 15.68 -3.95
C ALA A 274 -11.50 14.88 -5.26
N THR A 275 -11.21 15.53 -6.39
CA THR A 275 -11.22 14.90 -7.72
C THR A 275 -10.16 13.82 -7.83
N ASP A 276 -8.93 14.08 -7.32
CA ASP A 276 -7.86 13.09 -7.26
C ASP A 276 -8.25 11.90 -6.39
N GLY A 277 -8.93 12.15 -5.25
CA GLY A 277 -9.48 11.12 -4.38
C GLY A 277 -10.47 10.20 -5.11
N ILE A 278 -11.36 10.76 -5.92
CA ILE A 278 -12.30 9.97 -6.75
C ILE A 278 -11.55 9.10 -7.76
N ALA A 279 -10.53 9.66 -8.43
CA ALA A 279 -9.72 8.89 -9.37
C ALA A 279 -9.02 7.70 -8.69
N ILE A 280 -8.50 7.88 -7.48
CA ILE A 280 -7.91 6.81 -6.67
C ILE A 280 -8.94 5.74 -6.34
N ILE A 281 -10.16 6.11 -5.94
CA ILE A 281 -11.25 5.17 -5.63
C ILE A 281 -11.57 4.28 -6.83
N TRP A 282 -11.75 4.87 -8.01
CA TRP A 282 -12.03 4.12 -9.23
C TRP A 282 -10.87 3.20 -9.62
N ASN A 283 -9.63 3.66 -9.49
CA ASN A 283 -8.45 2.84 -9.73
C ASN A 283 -8.40 1.63 -8.78
N ILE A 284 -8.65 1.84 -7.48
CA ILE A 284 -8.70 0.76 -6.48
C ILE A 284 -9.81 -0.23 -6.83
N ALA A 285 -11.03 0.24 -7.08
CA ALA A 285 -12.16 -0.63 -7.42
C ALA A 285 -11.91 -1.46 -8.68
N THR A 286 -11.42 -0.82 -9.74
CA THR A 286 -11.07 -1.50 -11.01
C THR A 286 -9.99 -2.54 -10.82
N MET A 287 -8.92 -2.20 -10.09
CA MET A 287 -7.82 -3.13 -9.82
C MET A 287 -8.25 -4.30 -8.93
N LEU A 288 -9.10 -4.07 -7.94
CA LEU A 288 -9.64 -5.14 -7.10
C LEU A 288 -10.47 -6.13 -7.91
N ILE A 289 -11.38 -5.64 -8.76
CA ILE A 289 -12.21 -6.51 -9.61
C ILE A 289 -11.32 -7.34 -10.53
N ALA A 290 -10.40 -6.69 -11.25
CA ALA A 290 -9.51 -7.36 -12.19
C ALA A 290 -8.59 -8.36 -11.48
N ALA A 291 -7.97 -7.97 -10.36
CA ALA A 291 -7.06 -8.81 -9.63
C ALA A 291 -7.75 -10.05 -9.06
N LEU A 292 -8.90 -9.88 -8.40
CA LEU A 292 -9.65 -11.02 -7.84
C LEU A 292 -10.14 -11.98 -8.92
N ALA A 293 -10.60 -11.47 -10.08
CA ALA A 293 -10.98 -12.30 -11.21
C ALA A 293 -9.78 -13.11 -11.75
N LEU A 294 -8.62 -12.47 -11.92
CA LEU A 294 -7.40 -13.15 -12.37
C LEU A 294 -6.91 -14.19 -11.35
N VAL A 295 -6.99 -13.91 -10.05
CA VAL A 295 -6.69 -14.90 -9.00
C VAL A 295 -7.60 -16.11 -9.13
N TYR A 296 -8.91 -15.87 -9.27
CA TYR A 296 -9.88 -16.95 -9.40
C TYR A 296 -9.57 -17.83 -10.63
N ILE A 297 -9.30 -17.21 -11.79
CA ILE A 297 -8.92 -17.94 -13.01
C ILE A 297 -7.61 -18.71 -12.79
N ALA A 298 -6.59 -18.09 -12.21
CA ALA A 298 -5.32 -18.74 -11.94
C ALA A 298 -5.50 -19.93 -10.99
N ASN A 299 -6.27 -19.77 -9.92
CA ASN A 299 -6.55 -20.85 -8.98
C ASN A 299 -7.39 -21.97 -9.60
N ALA A 300 -8.32 -21.65 -10.49
CA ALA A 300 -9.08 -22.66 -11.24
C ALA A 300 -8.16 -23.48 -12.14
N ILE A 301 -7.22 -22.87 -12.86
CA ILE A 301 -6.22 -23.54 -13.69
C ILE A 301 -5.27 -24.38 -12.84
N LEU A 302 -4.72 -23.80 -11.76
CA LEU A 302 -3.79 -24.51 -10.87
C LEU A 302 -4.47 -25.66 -10.14
N GLY A 303 -5.71 -25.48 -9.70
CA GLY A 303 -6.51 -26.51 -9.02
C GLY A 303 -6.94 -27.68 -9.92
N ALA A 304 -6.89 -27.51 -11.24
CA ALA A 304 -7.10 -28.59 -12.21
C ALA A 304 -5.89 -29.57 -12.28
N VAL A 305 -4.72 -29.15 -11.78
CA VAL A 305 -3.55 -30.05 -11.73
C VAL A 305 -3.79 -31.10 -10.64
N PRO A 306 -3.76 -32.41 -10.96
CA PRO A 306 -4.08 -33.48 -10.00
C PRO A 306 -2.90 -33.75 -9.06
N PHE A 307 -2.48 -32.74 -8.29
CA PHE A 307 -1.40 -32.84 -7.32
C PHE A 307 -1.96 -32.49 -5.94
N ASP A 308 -1.94 -33.46 -5.02
CA ASP A 308 -2.31 -33.24 -3.62
C ASP A 308 -1.04 -32.98 -2.78
N PHE A 309 -0.93 -31.77 -2.24
CA PHE A 309 0.17 -31.37 -1.35
C PHE A 309 -0.05 -31.81 0.10
N GLY A 310 -0.97 -32.75 0.33
CA GLY A 310 -1.33 -33.27 1.63
C GLY A 310 -2.58 -32.63 2.24
N GLY A 311 -3.50 -33.48 2.70
CA GLY A 311 -4.76 -33.03 3.31
C GLY A 311 -5.80 -32.44 2.36
N GLY A 312 -5.78 -32.83 1.07
CA GLY A 312 -6.74 -32.33 0.06
C GLY A 312 -6.46 -30.92 -0.44
N LYS A 313 -5.30 -30.35 -0.11
CA LYS A 313 -4.91 -29.00 -0.54
C LYS A 313 -4.45 -29.02 -2.00
N ARG A 314 -5.22 -28.35 -2.85
CA ARG A 314 -4.86 -28.13 -4.26
C ARG A 314 -3.86 -26.97 -4.39
N LEU A 315 -3.08 -27.02 -5.45
CA LEU A 315 -2.14 -25.94 -5.76
C LEU A 315 -2.91 -24.62 -5.96
N SER A 316 -2.47 -23.56 -5.29
CA SER A 316 -3.03 -22.23 -5.43
C SER A 316 -1.94 -21.20 -5.72
N LEU A 317 -2.33 -20.06 -6.28
CA LEU A 317 -1.40 -18.97 -6.55
C LEU A 317 -0.76 -18.45 -5.24
N ASP A 318 -1.55 -18.35 -4.17
CA ASP A 318 -1.06 -17.93 -2.85
C ASP A 318 0.00 -18.88 -2.31
N MET A 319 -0.13 -20.19 -2.54
CA MET A 319 0.86 -21.18 -2.13
C MET A 319 2.17 -21.02 -2.91
N ILE A 320 2.10 -20.81 -4.23
CA ILE A 320 3.29 -20.58 -5.07
C ILE A 320 4.00 -19.30 -4.64
N LEU A 321 3.24 -18.21 -4.47
CA LEU A 321 3.78 -16.93 -4.03
C LEU A 321 4.32 -17.02 -2.60
N GLY A 322 3.63 -17.76 -1.74
CA GLY A 322 4.09 -18.07 -0.40
C GLY A 322 5.48 -18.71 -0.41
N TRP A 323 5.69 -19.75 -1.18
CA TRP A 323 6.99 -20.42 -1.30
C TRP A 323 8.08 -19.51 -1.89
N LEU A 324 7.72 -18.69 -2.88
CA LEU A 324 8.65 -17.76 -3.53
C LEU A 324 9.17 -16.70 -2.55
N PHE A 325 8.29 -16.13 -1.71
CA PHE A 325 8.66 -15.07 -0.79
C PHE A 325 8.99 -15.56 0.63
N ALA A 326 8.70 -16.84 0.97
CA ALA A 326 9.03 -17.39 2.29
C ALA A 326 10.49 -17.21 2.70
N PRO A 327 11.50 -17.44 1.83
CA PRO A 327 12.90 -17.23 2.20
C PRO A 327 13.19 -15.78 2.59
N LEU A 328 12.59 -14.82 1.92
CA LEU A 328 12.75 -13.40 2.23
C LEU A 328 12.08 -13.02 3.55
N MET A 329 10.89 -13.54 3.84
CA MET A 329 10.23 -13.31 5.12
C MET A 329 10.94 -14.03 6.26
N TYR A 330 11.47 -15.22 6.01
CA TYR A 330 12.29 -15.94 6.98
C TYR A 330 13.53 -15.15 7.38
N VAL A 331 14.30 -14.64 6.43
CA VAL A 331 15.49 -13.81 6.74
C VAL A 331 15.10 -12.44 7.30
N ALA A 332 13.87 -11.95 7.10
CA ALA A 332 13.36 -10.75 7.75
C ALA A 332 12.97 -10.98 9.23
N GLY A 333 13.08 -12.21 9.74
CA GLY A 333 12.86 -12.55 11.14
C GLY A 333 11.53 -13.25 11.42
N VAL A 334 10.78 -13.67 10.40
CA VAL A 334 9.57 -14.48 10.57
C VAL A 334 9.94 -15.95 10.84
N PRO A 335 9.34 -16.64 11.83
CA PRO A 335 9.55 -18.06 12.04
C PRO A 335 9.22 -18.89 10.79
N TRP A 336 9.92 -20.01 10.58
CA TRP A 336 9.77 -20.79 9.34
C TRP A 336 8.38 -21.38 9.15
N ASP A 337 7.73 -21.78 10.21
CA ASP A 337 6.34 -22.29 10.24
C ASP A 337 5.31 -21.27 9.75
N GLU A 338 5.57 -19.98 9.96
CA GLU A 338 4.73 -18.88 9.49
C GLU A 338 5.24 -18.25 8.18
N ALA A 339 6.49 -18.56 7.74
CA ALA A 339 7.16 -17.86 6.65
C ALA A 339 6.45 -18.02 5.29
N VAL A 340 5.88 -19.18 5.00
CA VAL A 340 5.13 -19.43 3.76
C VAL A 340 3.87 -18.57 3.73
N LYS A 341 3.15 -18.50 4.85
CA LYS A 341 1.96 -17.67 4.97
C LYS A 341 2.29 -16.18 4.92
N ALA A 342 3.33 -15.74 5.60
CA ALA A 342 3.84 -14.38 5.52
C ALA A 342 4.29 -14.02 4.08
N GLY A 343 4.96 -14.95 3.40
CA GLY A 343 5.38 -14.82 2.01
C GLY A 343 4.19 -14.67 1.05
N SER A 344 3.06 -15.36 1.29
CA SER A 344 1.89 -15.23 0.44
C SER A 344 1.33 -13.80 0.44
N PHE A 345 1.33 -13.10 1.58
CA PHE A 345 0.92 -11.69 1.64
C PHE A 345 1.85 -10.77 0.82
N VAL A 346 3.16 -11.02 0.87
CA VAL A 346 4.12 -10.26 0.04
C VAL A 346 3.89 -10.56 -1.44
N GLY A 347 3.59 -11.80 -1.77
CA GLY A 347 3.20 -12.21 -3.12
C GLY A 347 1.91 -11.54 -3.59
N GLN A 348 0.87 -11.54 -2.76
CA GLN A 348 -0.40 -10.85 -3.04
C GLN A 348 -0.17 -9.36 -3.29
N LYS A 349 0.61 -8.69 -2.41
CA LYS A 349 0.98 -7.29 -2.62
C LYS A 349 1.64 -7.09 -3.98
N THR A 350 2.61 -7.93 -4.34
CA THR A 350 3.44 -7.74 -5.54
C THR A 350 2.68 -8.03 -6.83
N VAL A 351 1.85 -9.07 -6.84
CA VAL A 351 1.12 -9.51 -8.05
C VAL A 351 -0.19 -8.72 -8.20
N PHE A 352 -0.92 -8.49 -7.11
CA PHE A 352 -2.20 -7.79 -7.13
C PHE A 352 -2.03 -6.34 -6.69
N THR A 353 -2.27 -6.09 -5.40
CA THR A 353 -2.04 -4.80 -4.74
C THR A 353 -1.82 -5.04 -3.24
N GLU A 354 -1.15 -4.09 -2.60
CA GLU A 354 -1.04 -4.05 -1.13
C GLU A 354 -2.42 -3.99 -0.47
N PHE A 355 -3.40 -3.44 -1.15
CA PHE A 355 -4.77 -3.31 -0.67
C PHE A 355 -5.41 -4.68 -0.43
N VAL A 356 -5.28 -5.62 -1.39
CA VAL A 356 -5.73 -7.01 -1.25
C VAL A 356 -5.01 -7.70 -0.10
N ALA A 357 -3.69 -7.51 -0.01
CA ALA A 357 -2.90 -8.09 1.06
C ALA A 357 -3.33 -7.57 2.45
N PHE A 358 -3.65 -6.27 2.58
CA PHE A 358 -4.14 -5.69 3.83
C PHE A 358 -5.54 -6.17 4.20
N ILE A 359 -6.45 -6.32 3.24
CA ILE A 359 -7.78 -6.91 3.50
C ILE A 359 -7.62 -8.34 4.01
N ASN A 360 -6.83 -9.16 3.33
CA ASN A 360 -6.64 -10.55 3.71
C ASN A 360 -5.93 -10.69 5.07
N LEU A 361 -4.96 -9.81 5.37
CA LEU A 361 -4.32 -9.76 6.68
C LEU A 361 -5.34 -9.34 7.76
N GLY A 362 -6.20 -8.36 7.46
CA GLY A 362 -7.26 -7.87 8.34
C GLY A 362 -8.28 -8.96 8.71
N ASN A 363 -8.55 -9.85 7.78
CA ASN A 363 -9.50 -10.95 7.96
C ASN A 363 -8.86 -12.24 8.51
N LEU A 364 -7.56 -12.23 8.80
CA LEU A 364 -6.86 -13.43 9.26
C LEU A 364 -7.36 -13.83 10.67
N PRO A 365 -7.85 -15.06 10.86
CA PRO A 365 -8.31 -15.52 12.15
C PRO A 365 -7.26 -15.38 13.26
N ALA A 366 -7.73 -15.16 14.49
CA ALA A 366 -6.85 -15.11 15.65
C ALA A 366 -6.15 -16.47 15.83
N GLY A 367 -4.83 -16.45 16.08
CA GLY A 367 -4.03 -17.67 16.30
C GLY A 367 -3.38 -18.26 15.03
N GLU A 368 -3.76 -17.84 13.83
CA GLU A 368 -3.13 -18.34 12.60
C GLU A 368 -1.74 -17.72 12.31
N MET A 369 -1.40 -16.66 13.00
CA MET A 369 -0.12 -15.97 12.90
C MET A 369 0.16 -15.22 14.21
N THR A 370 1.41 -15.23 14.66
CA THR A 370 1.82 -14.48 15.86
C THR A 370 1.70 -12.97 15.63
N GLU A 371 1.48 -12.19 16.71
CA GLU A 371 1.44 -10.72 16.62
C GLU A 371 2.72 -10.13 16.04
N ARG A 372 3.87 -10.70 16.41
CA ARG A 372 5.17 -10.32 15.85
C ARG A 372 5.18 -10.49 14.33
N THR A 373 4.77 -11.64 13.84
CA THR A 373 4.74 -11.91 12.40
C THR A 373 3.71 -11.03 11.68
N ARG A 374 2.53 -10.78 12.27
CA ARG A 374 1.56 -9.82 11.72
C ARG A 374 2.15 -8.43 11.57
N THR A 375 2.90 -7.98 12.58
CA THR A 375 3.62 -6.70 12.50
C THR A 375 4.65 -6.73 11.35
N LEU A 376 5.51 -7.75 11.26
CA LEU A 376 6.50 -7.85 10.19
C LEU A 376 5.87 -7.91 8.80
N VAL A 377 4.77 -8.65 8.63
CA VAL A 377 4.00 -8.69 7.38
C VAL A 377 3.44 -7.31 7.06
N THR A 378 2.87 -6.59 8.05
CA THR A 378 2.38 -5.22 7.84
C THR A 378 3.46 -4.31 7.27
N TYR A 379 4.69 -4.38 7.79
CA TYR A 379 5.83 -3.63 7.24
C TYR A 379 6.19 -4.09 5.83
N ALA A 380 6.25 -5.39 5.57
CA ALA A 380 6.66 -5.95 4.29
C ALA A 380 5.66 -5.64 3.15
N ILE A 381 4.36 -5.57 3.45
CA ILE A 381 3.34 -5.28 2.44
C ILE A 381 3.01 -3.79 2.29
N CYS A 382 3.51 -2.94 3.18
CA CYS A 382 3.22 -1.50 3.18
C CYS A 382 4.01 -0.76 2.10
N GLY A 383 3.50 -0.74 0.88
CA GLY A 383 4.09 -0.01 -0.25
C GLY A 383 3.45 -0.42 -1.57
N PHE A 384 3.47 0.50 -2.53
CA PHE A 384 2.80 0.37 -3.84
C PHE A 384 3.56 -0.50 -4.86
N ALA A 385 4.52 -1.33 -4.41
CA ALA A 385 5.32 -2.18 -5.30
C ALA A 385 4.50 -3.35 -5.84
N ASN A 386 3.69 -3.10 -6.89
CA ASN A 386 2.89 -4.09 -7.60
C ASN A 386 2.82 -3.78 -9.11
N PHE A 387 2.34 -4.75 -9.90
CA PHE A 387 2.25 -4.60 -11.36
C PHE A 387 1.27 -3.50 -11.79
N GLY A 388 0.16 -3.33 -11.10
CA GLY A 388 -0.80 -2.28 -11.39
C GLY A 388 -0.20 -0.89 -11.19
N SER A 389 0.46 -0.69 -10.05
CA SER A 389 1.16 0.56 -9.73
C SER A 389 2.29 0.88 -10.70
N MET A 390 2.94 -0.15 -11.27
CA MET A 390 3.96 0.05 -12.32
C MET A 390 3.38 0.75 -13.55
N GLY A 391 2.21 0.31 -14.01
CA GLY A 391 1.51 0.97 -15.11
C GLY A 391 1.11 2.41 -14.79
N ILE A 392 0.59 2.65 -13.59
CA ILE A 392 0.20 3.98 -13.10
C ILE A 392 1.41 4.93 -13.03
N LEU A 393 2.51 4.47 -12.45
CA LEU A 393 3.74 5.27 -12.31
C LEU A 393 4.34 5.63 -13.67
N ILE A 394 4.51 4.64 -14.57
CA ILE A 394 5.04 4.87 -15.93
C ILE A 394 4.13 5.81 -16.70
N GLY A 395 2.82 5.63 -16.61
CA GLY A 395 1.82 6.50 -17.24
C GLY A 395 1.94 7.94 -16.74
N GLY A 396 1.95 8.15 -15.43
CA GLY A 396 2.08 9.46 -14.80
C GLY A 396 3.38 10.17 -15.17
N LEU A 397 4.52 9.50 -15.04
CA LEU A 397 5.82 10.06 -15.39
C LEU A 397 5.93 10.36 -16.91
N SER A 398 5.33 9.51 -17.76
CA SER A 398 5.34 9.73 -19.22
C SER A 398 4.51 10.96 -19.64
N ILE A 399 3.46 11.30 -18.89
CA ILE A 399 2.70 12.55 -19.08
C ILE A 399 3.52 13.76 -18.62
N MET A 400 4.29 13.62 -17.54
CA MET A 400 5.12 14.70 -17.00
C MET A 400 6.34 15.00 -17.86
N CYS A 401 7.00 13.95 -18.40
CA CYS A 401 8.20 14.03 -19.20
C CYS A 401 8.21 12.95 -20.30
N PRO A 402 7.53 13.20 -21.44
CA PRO A 402 7.37 12.20 -22.51
C PRO A 402 8.71 11.74 -23.11
N GLU A 403 9.71 12.61 -23.15
CA GLU A 403 11.04 12.31 -23.71
C GLU A 403 11.78 11.21 -22.93
N ARG A 404 11.52 11.09 -21.63
CA ARG A 404 12.16 10.11 -20.74
C ARG A 404 11.36 8.80 -20.57
N ARG A 405 10.25 8.64 -21.32
CA ARG A 405 9.43 7.41 -21.25
C ARG A 405 10.22 6.12 -21.48
N PRO A 406 11.20 6.04 -22.41
CA PRO A 406 12.04 4.85 -22.56
C PRO A 406 12.83 4.51 -21.29
N ASP A 407 13.32 5.52 -20.56
CA ASP A 407 14.02 5.32 -19.29
C ASP A 407 13.08 4.76 -18.22
N PHE A 408 11.87 5.31 -18.09
CA PHE A 408 10.87 4.82 -17.11
C PHE A 408 10.51 3.36 -17.39
N LEU A 409 10.33 2.98 -18.65
CA LEU A 409 10.08 1.59 -19.04
C LEU A 409 11.28 0.68 -18.72
N ALA A 410 12.49 1.12 -19.03
CA ALA A 410 13.71 0.34 -18.76
C ALA A 410 13.98 0.16 -17.27
N LEU A 411 13.54 1.11 -16.42
CA LEU A 411 13.72 1.07 -14.97
C LEU A 411 12.59 0.35 -14.24
N SER A 412 11.46 0.07 -14.87
CA SER A 412 10.23 -0.41 -14.24
C SER A 412 10.43 -1.68 -13.39
N TRP A 413 11.12 -2.69 -13.91
CA TRP A 413 11.42 -3.92 -13.17
C TRP A 413 12.34 -3.68 -11.98
N LYS A 414 13.37 -2.85 -12.14
CA LYS A 414 14.26 -2.47 -11.03
C LYS A 414 13.52 -1.69 -9.96
N THR A 415 12.58 -0.85 -10.36
CA THR A 415 11.68 -0.13 -9.45
C THR A 415 10.85 -1.10 -8.60
N LEU A 416 10.25 -2.12 -9.24
CA LEU A 416 9.47 -3.14 -8.54
C LEU A 416 10.32 -3.91 -7.52
N TYR A 417 11.52 -4.36 -7.92
CA TYR A 417 12.43 -5.05 -7.03
C TYR A 417 12.92 -4.14 -5.90
N ALA A 418 13.34 -2.91 -6.20
CA ALA A 418 13.82 -1.97 -5.19
C ALA A 418 12.73 -1.62 -4.17
N GLY A 419 11.49 -1.33 -4.62
CA GLY A 419 10.36 -1.03 -3.75
C GLY A 419 9.95 -2.23 -2.88
N THR A 420 9.88 -3.43 -3.45
CA THR A 420 9.56 -4.65 -2.69
C THR A 420 10.63 -4.97 -1.66
N LEU A 421 11.91 -4.93 -2.05
CA LEU A 421 13.02 -5.18 -1.13
C LEU A 421 13.12 -4.11 -0.04
N ALA A 422 12.77 -2.84 -0.34
CA ALA A 422 12.78 -1.76 0.66
C ALA A 422 11.76 -1.99 1.77
N THR A 423 10.56 -2.45 1.44
CA THR A 423 9.55 -2.77 2.46
C THR A 423 9.89 -4.03 3.25
N ILE A 424 10.47 -5.06 2.62
CA ILE A 424 10.97 -6.25 3.33
C ILE A 424 12.17 -5.86 4.22
N MET A 425 13.04 -4.95 3.77
CA MET A 425 14.13 -4.42 4.57
C MET A 425 13.62 -3.66 5.79
N ALA A 426 12.54 -2.88 5.65
CA ALA A 426 11.87 -2.24 6.78
C ALA A 426 11.35 -3.27 7.78
N ALA A 427 10.73 -4.36 7.31
CA ALA A 427 10.33 -5.48 8.15
C ALA A 427 11.52 -6.14 8.84
N ALA A 428 12.65 -6.32 8.15
CA ALA A 428 13.87 -6.91 8.72
C ALA A 428 14.49 -6.03 9.82
N VAL A 429 14.50 -4.70 9.67
CA VAL A 429 14.96 -3.77 10.72
C VAL A 429 14.07 -3.89 11.95
N VAL A 430 12.75 -3.92 11.79
CA VAL A 430 11.80 -4.15 12.91
C VAL A 430 12.01 -5.55 13.51
N GLY A 431 12.14 -6.57 12.67
CA GLY A 431 12.38 -7.95 13.09
C GLY A 431 13.68 -8.15 13.87
N SER A 432 14.70 -7.31 13.63
CA SER A 432 15.99 -7.36 14.36
C SER A 432 15.90 -6.78 15.77
N LEU A 433 14.87 -6.03 16.08
CA LEU A 433 14.66 -5.44 17.40
C LEU A 433 13.77 -6.35 18.27
N PRO A 434 13.92 -6.27 19.61
CA PRO A 434 13.04 -6.98 20.52
C PRO A 434 11.58 -6.59 20.31
N TYR A 435 10.69 -7.56 20.17
CA TYR A 435 9.26 -7.28 19.91
C TYR A 435 8.59 -6.53 21.06
N SER A 436 9.12 -6.65 22.28
CA SER A 436 8.66 -5.88 23.44
C SER A 436 8.68 -4.35 23.24
N LEU A 437 9.48 -3.85 22.30
CA LEU A 437 9.49 -2.41 21.93
C LEU A 437 8.22 -1.98 21.19
N PHE A 438 7.55 -2.92 20.53
CA PHE A 438 6.38 -2.68 19.69
C PHE A 438 5.08 -3.08 20.37
N LYS A 439 5.15 -3.83 21.49
CA LYS A 439 3.98 -4.09 22.35
C LYS A 439 3.63 -2.78 23.04
N SER A 440 2.40 -2.33 22.84
CA SER A 440 1.85 -1.31 23.72
C SER A 440 1.70 -1.91 25.12
N ASP A 441 2.39 -1.37 26.12
CA ASP A 441 1.86 -1.47 27.48
C ASP A 441 0.44 -0.89 27.43
N ASP A 442 -0.49 -1.44 28.25
CA ASP A 442 -1.91 -1.02 28.34
C ASP A 442 -2.13 0.49 28.52
N ALA A 443 -1.07 1.22 28.76
CA ALA A 443 -1.01 2.67 28.85
C ALA A 443 -1.14 3.42 27.50
N LEU A 444 -1.04 2.76 26.35
CA LEU A 444 -1.28 3.32 24.99
C LEU A 444 -2.56 2.78 24.36
N ALA A 445 -3.21 1.82 25.00
CA ALA A 445 -4.50 1.34 24.54
C ALA A 445 -5.50 2.51 24.60
N PRO A 446 -6.14 2.90 23.49
CA PRO A 446 -7.33 3.71 23.59
C PRO A 446 -8.33 2.91 24.43
N VAL A 447 -9.04 3.59 25.34
CA VAL A 447 -10.23 3.03 25.96
C VAL A 447 -11.13 2.64 24.79
N VAL A 448 -11.18 1.34 24.51
CA VAL A 448 -12.10 0.79 23.51
C VAL A 448 -13.48 0.94 24.16
N GLN A 449 -14.15 2.07 23.90
CA GLN A 449 -15.58 2.03 23.85
C GLN A 449 -15.89 0.97 22.80
N GLU A 450 -16.63 -0.06 23.19
CA GLU A 450 -17.11 -1.13 22.33
C GLU A 450 -17.60 -0.54 21.00
N ALA A 451 -16.69 -0.37 20.04
CA ALA A 451 -17.06 -0.18 18.67
C ALA A 451 -17.63 -1.54 18.27
N THR A 452 -18.91 -1.54 17.99
CA THR A 452 -19.59 -2.64 17.29
C THR A 452 -18.63 -3.25 16.29
N PRO A 453 -18.42 -4.55 16.29
CA PRO A 453 -17.39 -5.18 15.46
C PRO A 453 -17.55 -4.71 14.03
N ALA A 454 -16.50 -4.13 13.47
CA ALA A 454 -16.45 -3.82 12.05
C ALA A 454 -16.74 -5.13 11.32
N ALA A 455 -17.84 -5.15 10.58
CA ALA A 455 -18.29 -6.34 9.89
C ALA A 455 -17.14 -6.90 9.07
N ALA A 456 -16.89 -8.18 9.24
CA ALA A 456 -15.91 -8.92 8.47
C ALA A 456 -16.09 -8.62 6.98
N ALA A 457 -15.04 -8.16 6.32
CA ALA A 457 -15.01 -8.14 4.87
C ALA A 457 -15.29 -9.56 4.36
N PRO A 458 -15.95 -9.72 3.22
CA PRO A 458 -16.34 -11.06 2.77
C PRO A 458 -15.11 -11.95 2.72
N ALA A 459 -15.15 -13.04 3.49
CA ALA A 459 -14.17 -14.10 3.38
C ALA A 459 -14.08 -14.48 1.89
N VAL A 460 -12.87 -14.60 1.38
CA VAL A 460 -12.66 -15.27 0.10
C VAL A 460 -13.31 -16.64 0.25
N VAL A 461 -14.45 -16.82 -0.39
CA VAL A 461 -15.22 -18.05 -0.32
C VAL A 461 -14.31 -19.13 -0.89
N GLU A 462 -13.88 -20.06 -0.05
CA GLU A 462 -13.35 -21.33 -0.53
C GLU A 462 -14.37 -21.85 -1.54
N PRO A 463 -13.96 -22.25 -2.76
CA PRO A 463 -14.90 -22.75 -3.74
C PRO A 463 -15.64 -23.95 -3.12
N ALA A 464 -16.95 -23.79 -2.97
CA ALA A 464 -17.81 -24.89 -2.56
C ALA A 464 -17.50 -26.09 -3.44
N PRO A 465 -17.49 -27.32 -2.91
CA PRO A 465 -17.28 -28.50 -3.70
C PRO A 465 -18.28 -28.48 -4.86
N VAL A 466 -17.75 -28.56 -6.08
CA VAL A 466 -18.53 -28.59 -7.32
C VAL A 466 -19.55 -29.71 -7.17
N ALA A 467 -20.82 -29.36 -7.11
CA ALA A 467 -21.91 -30.32 -7.15
C ALA A 467 -21.74 -31.18 -8.41
N PRO A 468 -22.02 -32.50 -8.34
CA PRO A 468 -21.94 -33.36 -9.52
C PRO A 468 -22.81 -32.77 -10.63
N ALA A 469 -22.28 -32.78 -11.85
CA ALA A 469 -22.96 -32.28 -13.05
C ALA A 469 -24.40 -32.82 -13.11
N PRO A 470 -25.39 -31.96 -13.40
CA PRO A 470 -26.74 -32.43 -13.59
C PRO A 470 -26.77 -33.42 -14.77
N GLU A 471 -27.42 -34.56 -14.53
CA GLU A 471 -27.70 -35.60 -15.56
C GLU A 471 -28.26 -34.94 -16.83
N ALA A 472 -27.80 -35.43 -17.95
CA ALA A 472 -28.19 -34.95 -19.27
C ALA A 472 -29.70 -34.85 -19.41
N ILE A 473 -30.20 -33.62 -19.61
CA ILE A 473 -31.59 -33.37 -19.95
C ILE A 473 -31.85 -33.98 -21.34
N ALA A 474 -32.84 -34.87 -21.44
CA ALA A 474 -33.31 -35.46 -22.66
C ALA A 474 -33.69 -34.36 -23.69
N PRO A 475 -33.49 -34.59 -24.99
CA PRO A 475 -33.74 -33.55 -26.00
C PRO A 475 -35.21 -33.15 -26.03
N ALA A 476 -35.44 -31.86 -25.88
CA ALA A 476 -36.76 -31.23 -25.97
C ALA A 476 -37.35 -31.42 -27.38
N ALA A 477 -38.66 -31.73 -27.46
CA ALA A 477 -39.42 -31.86 -28.68
C ALA A 477 -39.37 -30.56 -29.53
N PRO A 478 -39.46 -30.68 -30.87
CA PRO A 478 -39.32 -29.54 -31.78
C PRO A 478 -40.44 -28.51 -31.57
N ILE A 479 -40.02 -27.24 -31.39
CA ILE A 479 -40.93 -26.11 -31.33
C ILE A 479 -41.55 -25.89 -32.72
N THR A 480 -42.85 -26.03 -32.82
CA THR A 480 -43.61 -25.67 -34.02
C THR A 480 -43.69 -24.14 -34.14
N THR A 481 -43.12 -23.63 -35.22
CA THR A 481 -43.20 -22.24 -35.61
C THR A 481 -44.64 -21.81 -35.90
N PRO A 482 -45.14 -20.68 -35.34
CA PRO A 482 -46.45 -20.16 -35.76
C PRO A 482 -46.36 -19.52 -37.16
N ALA A 483 -47.42 -19.68 -37.91
CA ALA A 483 -47.58 -19.20 -39.29
C ALA A 483 -47.49 -17.66 -39.35
N PRO A 484 -47.00 -17.09 -40.48
CA PRO A 484 -46.90 -15.65 -40.65
C PRO A 484 -48.28 -14.99 -40.81
N ALA A 485 -48.43 -13.82 -40.15
CA ALA A 485 -49.60 -12.98 -40.28
C ALA A 485 -49.68 -12.35 -41.70
N PRO A 486 -50.90 -12.04 -42.22
CA PRO A 486 -51.07 -11.55 -43.60
C PRO A 486 -50.54 -10.12 -43.75
N GLU A 487 -49.88 -9.93 -44.87
CA GLU A 487 -49.27 -8.69 -45.37
C GLU A 487 -50.38 -7.61 -45.59
N THR A 488 -50.22 -6.46 -44.91
CA THR A 488 -51.08 -5.30 -45.14
C THR A 488 -50.59 -4.51 -46.36
N ALA A 489 -51.51 -4.22 -47.29
CA ALA A 489 -51.31 -3.52 -48.55
C ALA A 489 -50.72 -2.11 -48.40
N PRO A 490 -49.98 -1.59 -49.39
CA PRO A 490 -49.32 -0.29 -49.32
C PRO A 490 -50.28 0.88 -49.41
N VAL A 491 -50.10 1.87 -48.48
CA VAL A 491 -50.80 3.15 -48.49
C VAL A 491 -50.13 4.08 -49.51
N THR A 492 -50.87 4.51 -50.51
CA THR A 492 -50.50 5.53 -51.50
C THR A 492 -50.37 6.91 -50.87
N PRO A 493 -49.35 7.72 -51.19
CA PRO A 493 -49.25 9.10 -50.69
C PRO A 493 -50.13 10.06 -51.50
N THR A 494 -50.85 10.92 -50.79
CA THR A 494 -51.65 12.02 -51.37
C THR A 494 -50.74 13.21 -51.74
N PRO A 495 -50.99 13.89 -52.90
CA PRO A 495 -50.14 15.00 -53.34
C PRO A 495 -50.50 16.30 -52.61
N GLN A 496 -49.46 17.04 -52.18
CA GLN A 496 -49.54 18.42 -51.80
C GLN A 496 -49.48 19.30 -53.03
N THR A 497 -50.42 20.27 -53.14
CA THR A 497 -50.39 21.40 -54.07
C THR A 497 -50.70 22.67 -53.30
N PRO A 498 -50.47 23.90 -53.87
CA PRO A 498 -49.15 24.56 -53.97
C PRO A 498 -48.97 25.60 -52.86
#